data_945dda7db68bb5a4c55ae2bad18878a3
#
_entry.id   945dda7db68bb5a4c55ae2bad18878a3
#
_cell.length_a   1.000
_cell.length_b   1.000
_cell.length_c   1.000
_cell.angle_alpha   90.00
_cell.angle_beta   90.00
_cell.angle_gamma   90.00
#
_symmetry.space_group_name_H-M   'P 1'
#
loop_
_entity.id
_entity.type
_entity.pdbx_description
1 polymer ?
#
loop_
_entity_poly.entity_id
_entity_poly.type
_entity_poly.pdbx_seq_one_letter_code
_entity_poly.pdbx_strand_id
1 'polypeptide(L)'
;MARRTPSQLNMLLAVDKPVGCTSHDVVSQCRRALHERRVGHAGTLDPMASGVMVVGVGQATRLLGMLTLDTKSYVADISFGVETNTDDAEGEAVRTVPVAPELHDLAYAREQLAAMLGPQMQVPPAFSAISV
;
A
#
# COMPACT_ATOMS: atom_id res chain seq x y z
N MET A 1 -8.70 5.36 -37.06
CA MET A 1 -8.55 5.68 -35.62
C MET A 1 -9.92 5.75 -34.98
N ALA A 2 -10.27 4.80 -34.12
CA ALA A 2 -11.55 4.84 -33.41
C ALA A 2 -11.58 6.04 -32.44
N ARG A 3 -12.54 6.95 -32.60
CA ARG A 3 -12.77 8.06 -31.69
C ARG A 3 -13.06 7.49 -30.32
N ARG A 4 -12.20 7.75 -29.32
CA ARG A 4 -12.47 7.41 -27.93
C ARG A 4 -13.75 8.12 -27.51
N THR A 5 -14.75 7.38 -27.08
CA THR A 5 -15.96 7.92 -26.47
C THR A 5 -15.53 8.79 -25.29
N PRO A 6 -16.00 10.05 -25.19
CA PRO A 6 -15.69 10.89 -24.03
C PRO A 6 -16.20 10.25 -22.74
N SER A 7 -15.41 10.35 -21.67
CA SER A 7 -15.86 9.94 -20.35
C SER A 7 -17.08 10.76 -19.93
N GLN A 8 -18.11 10.09 -19.47
CA GLN A 8 -19.33 10.73 -18.98
C GLN A 8 -19.17 11.17 -17.52
N LEU A 9 -18.37 10.42 -16.75
CA LEU A 9 -18.09 10.71 -15.34
C LEU A 9 -16.68 11.29 -15.20
N ASN A 10 -16.58 12.36 -14.39
CA ASN A 10 -15.31 12.99 -14.08
C ASN A 10 -15.29 13.33 -12.59
N MET A 11 -14.61 12.50 -11.77
CA MET A 11 -14.61 12.67 -10.33
C MET A 11 -13.38 12.02 -9.67
N LEU A 12 -13.10 12.45 -8.45
CA LEU A 12 -12.22 11.75 -7.53
C LEU A 12 -13.11 11.00 -6.51
N LEU A 13 -12.72 9.78 -6.20
CA LEU A 13 -13.36 8.94 -5.20
C LEU A 13 -12.36 8.59 -4.12
N ALA A 14 -12.78 8.64 -2.87
CA ALA A 14 -12.10 8.00 -1.76
C ALA A 14 -12.72 6.60 -1.59
N VAL A 15 -11.92 5.57 -1.82
CA VAL A 15 -12.36 4.17 -1.73
C VAL A 15 -11.62 3.50 -0.59
N ASP A 16 -12.34 2.90 0.32
CA ASP A 16 -11.76 2.06 1.37
C ASP A 16 -11.40 0.68 0.76
N LYS A 17 -10.10 0.47 0.57
CA LYS A 17 -9.60 -0.80 0.05
C LYS A 17 -9.62 -1.85 1.16
N PRO A 18 -10.30 -2.99 0.99
CA PRO A 18 -10.23 -4.09 1.96
C PRO A 18 -8.89 -4.83 1.89
N VAL A 19 -8.57 -5.57 2.93
CA VAL A 19 -7.48 -6.56 2.95
C VAL A 19 -7.74 -7.65 1.91
N GLY A 20 -6.69 -8.19 1.32
CA GLY A 20 -6.75 -9.33 0.41
C GLY A 20 -7.06 -8.98 -1.05
N CYS A 21 -7.13 -7.69 -1.42
CA CYS A 21 -7.21 -7.28 -2.81
C CYS A 21 -6.11 -6.29 -3.17
N THR A 22 -5.72 -6.27 -4.43
CA THR A 22 -4.73 -5.33 -4.94
C THR A 22 -5.36 -3.96 -5.23
N SER A 23 -4.53 -2.92 -5.29
CA SER A 23 -4.96 -1.59 -5.74
C SER A 23 -5.55 -1.62 -7.16
N HIS A 24 -5.06 -2.52 -8.01
CA HIS A 24 -5.58 -2.71 -9.36
C HIS A 24 -6.97 -3.37 -9.38
N ASP A 25 -7.26 -4.26 -8.43
CA ASP A 25 -8.58 -4.86 -8.29
C ASP A 25 -9.63 -3.81 -7.96
N VAL A 26 -9.31 -2.86 -7.07
CA VAL A 26 -10.16 -1.71 -6.75
C VAL A 26 -10.48 -0.90 -8.01
N VAL A 27 -9.47 -0.57 -8.82
CA VAL A 27 -9.65 0.14 -10.09
C VAL A 27 -10.56 -0.67 -11.03
N SER A 28 -10.37 -1.97 -11.11
CA SER A 28 -11.17 -2.86 -11.96
C SER A 28 -12.62 -2.94 -11.50
N GLN A 29 -12.86 -2.94 -10.20
CA GLN A 29 -14.21 -2.89 -9.62
C GLN A 29 -14.89 -1.54 -9.92
N CYS A 30 -14.17 -0.42 -9.75
CA CYS A 30 -14.69 0.90 -10.09
C CYS A 30 -15.04 1.01 -11.58
N ARG A 31 -14.20 0.48 -12.47
CA ARG A 31 -14.49 0.45 -13.93
C ARG A 31 -15.80 -0.25 -14.23
N ARG A 32 -16.04 -1.40 -13.59
CA ARG A 32 -17.26 -2.18 -13.79
C ARG A 32 -18.48 -1.48 -13.21
N ALA A 33 -18.39 -1.01 -11.97
CA ALA A 33 -19.51 -0.37 -11.28
C ALA A 33 -19.97 0.94 -11.94
N LEU A 34 -19.01 1.73 -12.46
CA LEU A 34 -19.30 3.01 -13.07
C LEU A 34 -19.48 2.96 -14.59
N HIS A 35 -19.30 1.78 -15.20
CA HIS A 35 -19.26 1.61 -16.65
C HIS A 35 -18.29 2.58 -17.36
N GLU A 36 -17.19 2.92 -16.68
CA GLU A 36 -16.19 3.89 -17.15
C GLU A 36 -14.83 3.22 -17.33
N ARG A 37 -14.27 3.35 -18.54
CA ARG A 37 -12.99 2.70 -18.89
C ARG A 37 -11.78 3.46 -18.31
N ARG A 38 -11.91 4.78 -18.21
CA ARG A 38 -10.84 5.64 -17.76
C ARG A 38 -10.90 5.80 -16.25
N VAL A 39 -10.25 4.88 -15.54
CA VAL A 39 -10.15 4.87 -14.08
C VAL A 39 -8.72 4.50 -13.70
N GLY A 40 -8.16 5.18 -12.71
CA GLY A 40 -6.84 4.93 -12.15
C GLY A 40 -6.81 5.27 -10.67
N HIS A 41 -5.69 5.02 -9.99
CA HIS A 41 -5.52 5.36 -8.57
C HIS A 41 -4.25 6.20 -8.34
N ALA A 42 -4.23 6.96 -7.24
CA ALA A 42 -3.06 7.66 -6.75
C ALA A 42 -2.46 6.88 -5.56
N GLY A 43 -1.26 6.36 -5.77
CA GLY A 43 -0.55 5.57 -4.76
C GLY A 43 -1.06 4.13 -4.63
N THR A 44 -0.13 3.22 -4.46
CA THR A 44 -0.41 1.79 -4.26
C THR A 44 -0.50 1.51 -2.77
N LEU A 45 -1.44 0.65 -2.39
CA LEU A 45 -1.47 -0.05 -1.11
C LEU A 45 -1.20 -1.54 -1.36
N ASP A 46 -0.44 -2.14 -0.48
CA ASP A 46 -0.16 -3.58 -0.53
C ASP A 46 -1.44 -4.40 -0.36
N PRO A 47 -1.50 -5.65 -0.85
CA PRO A 47 -2.69 -6.50 -0.72
C PRO A 47 -3.17 -6.64 0.73
N MET A 48 -2.23 -6.76 1.69
CA MET A 48 -2.53 -6.91 3.12
C MET A 48 -2.90 -5.59 3.81
N ALA A 49 -2.62 -4.44 3.20
CA ALA A 49 -3.05 -3.16 3.75
C ALA A 49 -4.50 -2.87 3.38
N SER A 50 -5.28 -2.40 4.35
CA SER A 50 -6.58 -1.76 4.12
C SER A 50 -6.46 -0.25 4.24
N GLY A 51 -7.42 0.48 3.72
CA GLY A 51 -7.50 1.92 3.91
C GLY A 51 -7.82 2.71 2.66
N VAL A 52 -7.77 4.03 2.80
CA VAL A 52 -8.24 4.95 1.77
C VAL A 52 -7.32 4.97 0.56
N MET A 53 -7.89 4.69 -0.60
CA MET A 53 -7.30 4.93 -1.92
C MET A 53 -8.01 6.06 -2.64
N VAL A 54 -7.25 6.97 -3.23
CA VAL A 54 -7.79 7.98 -4.13
C VAL A 54 -7.88 7.40 -5.54
N VAL A 55 -9.09 7.32 -6.07
CA VAL A 55 -9.39 6.82 -7.41
C VAL A 55 -9.89 7.96 -8.28
N GLY A 56 -9.24 8.17 -9.42
CA GLY A 56 -9.64 9.13 -10.43
C GLY A 56 -10.47 8.48 -11.53
N VAL A 57 -11.56 9.12 -11.93
CA VAL A 57 -12.49 8.67 -12.97
C VAL A 57 -12.54 9.71 -14.08
N GLY A 58 -12.49 9.26 -15.32
CA GLY A 58 -12.57 10.13 -16.50
C GLY A 58 -11.40 11.12 -16.56
N GLN A 59 -11.69 12.39 -16.75
CA GLN A 59 -10.66 13.45 -16.85
C GLN A 59 -9.88 13.63 -15.54
N ALA A 60 -10.48 13.30 -14.38
CA ALA A 60 -9.83 13.42 -13.09
C ALA A 60 -8.60 12.50 -12.95
N THR A 61 -8.44 11.46 -13.80
CA THR A 61 -7.20 10.66 -13.85
C THR A 61 -5.95 11.49 -14.10
N ARG A 62 -6.07 12.68 -14.67
CA ARG A 62 -4.94 13.60 -14.91
C ARG A 62 -4.38 14.21 -13.61
N LEU A 63 -5.19 14.22 -12.55
CA LEU A 63 -4.80 14.77 -11.24
C LEU A 63 -4.02 13.75 -10.41
N LEU A 64 -4.09 12.46 -10.74
CA LEU A 64 -3.52 11.38 -9.93
C LEU A 64 -2.00 11.51 -9.75
N GLY A 65 -1.28 11.97 -10.78
CA GLY A 65 0.17 12.20 -10.68
C GLY A 65 0.55 13.24 -9.62
N MET A 66 -0.28 14.24 -9.40
CA MET A 66 -0.07 15.25 -8.36
C MET A 66 -0.35 14.69 -6.96
N LEU A 67 -1.34 13.80 -6.85
CA LEU A 67 -1.76 13.19 -5.58
C LEU A 67 -0.85 12.03 -5.14
N THR A 68 -0.11 11.43 -6.06
CA THR A 68 0.81 10.33 -5.76
C THR A 68 2.01 10.76 -4.90
N LEU A 69 2.35 12.06 -4.91
CA LEU A 69 3.49 12.62 -4.15
C LEU A 69 3.14 12.97 -2.70
N ASP A 70 1.89 12.81 -2.30
CA ASP A 70 1.44 13.13 -0.96
C ASP A 70 1.95 12.12 0.08
N THR A 71 2.02 12.60 1.32
CA THR A 71 2.39 11.80 2.49
C THR A 71 1.35 10.71 2.76
N LYS A 72 1.81 9.55 3.20
CA LYS A 72 0.96 8.42 3.65
C LYS A 72 1.24 8.12 5.11
N SER A 73 0.21 7.71 5.82
CA SER A 73 0.30 7.25 7.20
C SER A 73 -0.26 5.83 7.30
N TYR A 74 0.43 4.98 8.05
CA TYR A 74 0.04 3.60 8.28
C TYR A 74 0.01 3.30 9.76
N VAL A 75 -0.91 2.43 10.16
CA VAL A 75 -0.87 1.73 11.43
C VAL A 75 -0.49 0.29 11.11
N ALA A 76 0.53 -0.22 11.78
CA ALA A 76 1.05 -1.56 11.54
C ALA A 76 1.20 -2.33 12.85
N ASP A 77 0.85 -3.62 12.81
CA ASP A 77 1.16 -4.58 13.86
C ASP A 77 2.46 -5.30 13.51
N ILE A 78 3.43 -5.24 14.43
CA ILE A 78 4.76 -5.85 14.24
C ILE A 78 4.87 -7.07 15.14
N SER A 79 5.03 -8.25 14.56
CA SER A 79 5.29 -9.50 15.30
C SER A 79 6.78 -9.77 15.38
N PHE A 80 7.33 -9.84 16.59
CA PHE A 80 8.73 -10.14 16.82
C PHE A 80 8.98 -11.65 16.93
N GLY A 81 10.22 -12.06 16.68
CA GLY A 81 10.69 -13.43 16.85
C GLY A 81 10.61 -14.30 15.61
N VAL A 82 10.04 -13.79 14.51
CA VAL A 82 9.97 -14.50 13.23
C VAL A 82 10.45 -13.59 12.11
N GLU A 83 11.33 -14.10 11.27
CA GLU A 83 11.76 -13.49 10.02
C GLU A 83 11.14 -14.28 8.87
N THR A 84 10.54 -13.60 7.91
CA THR A 84 9.95 -14.19 6.73
C THR A 84 10.73 -13.82 5.47
N ASN A 85 10.58 -14.59 4.40
CA ASN A 85 11.26 -14.33 3.13
C ASN A 85 10.74 -13.08 2.38
N THR A 86 9.62 -12.52 2.81
CA THR A 86 9.01 -11.29 2.25
C THR A 86 9.09 -10.10 3.20
N ASP A 87 9.59 -10.29 4.43
CA ASP A 87 9.58 -9.30 5.52
C ASP A 87 8.16 -8.84 5.92
N ASP A 88 7.14 -9.64 5.61
CA ASP A 88 5.74 -9.41 6.00
C ASP A 88 5.07 -10.70 6.49
N ALA A 89 3.81 -10.61 6.89
CA ALA A 89 3.05 -11.72 7.44
C ALA A 89 2.58 -12.75 6.38
N GLU A 90 2.74 -12.48 5.09
CA GLU A 90 2.37 -13.38 3.99
C GLU A 90 3.51 -14.36 3.64
N GLY A 91 4.75 -14.05 4.04
CA GLY A 91 5.91 -14.84 3.72
C GLY A 91 6.05 -16.11 4.56
N GLU A 92 6.86 -17.03 4.04
CA GLU A 92 7.26 -18.23 4.77
C GLU A 92 8.32 -17.87 5.81
N ALA A 93 8.20 -18.43 7.02
CA ALA A 93 9.19 -18.24 8.07
C ALA A 93 10.52 -18.86 7.68
N VAL A 94 11.56 -18.04 7.58
CA VAL A 94 12.94 -18.47 7.27
C VAL A 94 13.79 -18.58 8.54
N ARG A 95 13.41 -17.87 9.59
CA ARG A 95 14.10 -17.90 10.87
C ARG A 95 13.15 -17.61 12.02
N THR A 96 13.31 -18.35 13.12
CA THR A 96 12.57 -18.11 14.37
C THR A 96 13.58 -17.97 15.51
N VAL A 97 13.42 -16.93 16.32
CA VAL A 97 14.26 -16.68 17.49
C VAL A 97 13.37 -16.28 18.67
N PRO A 98 13.79 -16.56 19.92
CA PRO A 98 13.10 -16.02 21.08
C PRO A 98 13.04 -14.48 21.02
N VAL A 99 11.92 -13.90 21.42
CA VAL A 99 11.80 -12.45 21.55
C VAL A 99 12.70 -11.98 22.69
N ALA A 100 13.52 -10.97 22.43
CA ALA A 100 14.39 -10.38 23.45
C ALA A 100 13.55 -9.80 24.60
N PRO A 101 13.87 -10.12 25.87
CA PRO A 101 13.08 -9.68 27.02
C PRO A 101 12.91 -8.16 27.08
N GLU A 102 13.88 -7.39 26.61
CA GLU A 102 13.90 -5.93 26.59
C GLU A 102 12.75 -5.36 25.73
N LEU A 103 12.29 -6.11 24.71
CA LEU A 103 11.16 -5.69 23.86
C LEU A 103 9.81 -5.69 24.59
N HIS A 104 9.72 -6.32 25.75
CA HIS A 104 8.56 -6.23 26.64
C HIS A 104 8.51 -4.91 27.42
N ASP A 105 9.61 -4.15 27.43
CA ASP A 105 9.63 -2.78 27.97
C ASP A 105 9.21 -1.78 26.89
N LEU A 106 8.09 -1.11 27.14
CA LEU A 106 7.54 -0.11 26.23
C LEU A 106 8.51 1.08 26.00
N ALA A 107 9.29 1.47 26.99
CA ALA A 107 10.26 2.56 26.85
C ALA A 107 11.36 2.15 25.89
N TYR A 108 11.90 0.95 26.05
CA TYR A 108 12.92 0.41 25.15
C TYR A 108 12.38 0.26 23.72
N ALA A 109 11.18 -0.31 23.55
CA ALA A 109 10.57 -0.46 22.23
C ALA A 109 10.38 0.90 21.51
N ARG A 110 9.93 1.93 22.24
CA ARG A 110 9.81 3.29 21.72
C ARG A 110 11.15 3.90 21.30
N GLU A 111 12.19 3.67 22.07
CA GLU A 111 13.55 4.13 21.75
C GLU A 111 14.05 3.49 20.45
N GLN A 112 13.87 2.18 20.28
CA GLN A 112 14.24 1.47 19.06
C GLN A 112 13.47 1.98 17.83
N LEU A 113 12.17 2.21 17.97
CA LEU A 113 11.35 2.77 16.88
C LEU A 113 11.76 4.21 16.57
N ALA A 114 12.10 5.02 17.58
CA ALA A 114 12.57 6.38 17.36
C ALA A 114 13.90 6.42 16.59
N ALA A 115 14.77 5.44 16.77
CA ALA A 115 16.02 5.30 16.04
C ALA A 115 15.81 5.00 14.53
N MET A 116 14.61 4.57 14.14
CA MET A 116 14.25 4.30 12.75
C MET A 116 13.68 5.53 12.03
N LEU A 117 13.61 6.70 12.68
CA LEU A 117 13.12 7.93 12.06
C LEU A 117 14.16 8.54 11.11
N GLY A 118 13.66 9.19 10.07
CA GLY A 118 14.50 9.89 9.09
C GLY A 118 14.87 9.03 7.86
N PRO A 119 15.69 9.58 6.95
CA PRO A 119 16.13 8.87 5.76
C PRO A 119 16.98 7.64 6.13
N GLN A 120 16.61 6.50 5.57
CA GLN A 120 17.31 5.24 5.79
C GLN A 120 17.52 4.49 4.48
N MET A 121 18.60 3.70 4.43
CA MET A 121 18.82 2.73 3.35
C MET A 121 18.15 1.41 3.72
N GLN A 122 17.25 0.96 2.88
CA GLN A 122 16.58 -0.33 3.05
C GLN A 122 17.17 -1.35 2.08
N VAL A 123 17.48 -2.53 2.59
CA VAL A 123 17.76 -3.71 1.75
C VAL A 123 16.41 -4.38 1.49
N PRO A 124 15.94 -4.44 0.24
CA PRO A 124 14.67 -5.10 -0.07
C PRO A 124 14.74 -6.59 0.28
N PRO A 125 13.62 -7.22 0.71
CA PRO A 125 13.55 -8.65 0.91
C PRO A 125 13.79 -9.41 -0.41
N ALA A 126 14.20 -10.67 -0.32
CA ALA A 126 14.50 -11.51 -1.47
C ALA A 126 13.30 -11.70 -2.42
N PHE A 127 12.10 -11.65 -1.87
CA PHE A 127 10.84 -11.67 -2.60
C PHE A 127 10.08 -10.37 -2.31
N SER A 128 10.16 -9.43 -3.22
CA SER A 128 9.50 -8.13 -3.13
C SER A 128 8.71 -7.86 -4.40
N ALA A 129 7.59 -7.15 -4.28
CA ALA A 129 6.84 -6.61 -5.41
C ALA A 129 7.59 -5.45 -6.11
N ILE A 130 8.70 -4.99 -5.54
CA ILE A 130 9.55 -3.97 -6.14
C ILE A 130 10.43 -4.68 -7.19
N SER A 131 10.14 -4.40 -8.46
CA SER A 131 11.05 -4.78 -9.55
C SER A 131 12.33 -3.95 -9.42
N VAL A 132 13.46 -4.60 -9.20
CA VAL A 132 14.79 -4.00 -9.23
C VAL A 132 15.28 -3.96 -10.68
#